data_0d1d5dd1f80f85b8e079b0ac3a103a48
#
_entry.id   0d1d5dd1f80f85b8e079b0ac3a103a48
#
_cell.length_a   1.000
_cell.length_b   1.000
_cell.length_c   1.000
_cell.angle_alpha   90.00
_cell.angle_beta   90.00
_cell.angle_gamma   90.00
#
_symmetry.space_group_name_H-M   'P 1'
#
loop_
_entity.id
_entity.type
_entity.pdbx_description
1 polymer ?
#
loop_
_entity_poly.entity_id
_entity_poly.type
_entity_poly.pdbx_seq_one_letter_code
_entity_poly.pdbx_strand_id
1 'polypeptide(L)'
;VIVPDQGSFQDVEDNLSPEQIANILNDFLSQKLTLKMPKFDYESTINANDTLAALGMSDALNPELADFSGITEVEKLYISDVLHKATITVDEEGTEAAAATAIVMRATSIDPDEPIELTIDRPFLYFIQHVPTGSILFMGRVVQP
;
A
#
# COMPACT_ATOMS: atom_id res chain seq x y z
N VAL A 1 -3.83 -1.74 -7.59
CA VAL A 1 -4.78 -0.64 -7.32
C VAL A 1 -6.19 -1.20 -7.35
N ILE A 2 -7.04 -0.80 -6.40
CA ILE A 2 -8.49 -1.08 -6.37
C ILE A 2 -9.19 0.26 -6.57
N VAL A 3 -10.00 0.34 -7.65
CA VAL A 3 -10.76 1.54 -8.00
C VAL A 3 -12.25 1.20 -7.84
N PRO A 4 -12.85 1.54 -6.70
CA PRO A 4 -14.28 1.30 -6.47
C PRO A 4 -15.17 2.07 -7.44
N ASP A 5 -16.38 1.59 -7.65
CA ASP A 5 -17.39 2.34 -8.37
C ASP A 5 -17.69 3.68 -7.70
N GLN A 6 -18.18 4.63 -8.48
CA GLN A 6 -18.48 5.97 -7.97
C GLN A 6 -19.45 5.90 -6.78
N GLY A 7 -19.05 6.47 -5.65
CA GLY A 7 -19.83 6.48 -4.40
C GLY A 7 -19.63 5.27 -3.50
N SER A 8 -18.91 4.22 -3.94
CA SER A 8 -18.70 2.98 -3.17
C SER A 8 -17.37 2.90 -2.43
N PHE A 9 -16.56 3.95 -2.48
CA PHE A 9 -15.22 3.94 -1.89
C PHE A 9 -15.23 3.56 -0.39
N GLN A 10 -16.08 4.21 0.39
CA GLN A 10 -16.14 3.96 1.83
C GLN A 10 -16.62 2.54 2.15
N ASP A 11 -17.63 2.06 1.41
CA ASP A 11 -18.14 0.70 1.61
C ASP A 11 -17.07 -0.36 1.29
N VAL A 12 -16.26 -0.12 0.25
CA VAL A 12 -15.15 -1.03 -0.10
C VAL A 12 -14.06 -0.95 0.95
N GLU A 13 -13.68 0.24 1.41
CA GLU A 13 -12.65 0.43 2.44
C GLU A 13 -13.05 -0.26 3.76
N ASP A 14 -14.27 -0.03 4.23
CA ASP A 14 -14.75 -0.56 5.51
C ASP A 14 -14.91 -2.10 5.52
N ASN A 15 -15.14 -2.69 4.36
CA ASN A 15 -15.32 -4.14 4.22
C ASN A 15 -14.07 -4.85 3.71
N LEU A 16 -12.98 -4.14 3.41
CA LEU A 16 -11.77 -4.76 2.86
C LEU A 16 -11.12 -5.69 3.88
N SER A 17 -11.08 -6.96 3.54
CA SER A 17 -10.45 -8.00 4.37
C SER A 17 -9.26 -8.65 3.66
N PRO A 18 -8.34 -9.31 4.39
CA PRO A 18 -7.24 -10.07 3.78
C PRO A 18 -7.73 -11.12 2.79
N GLU A 19 -8.88 -11.74 3.05
CA GLU A 19 -9.48 -12.74 2.16
C GLU A 19 -9.97 -12.11 0.85
N GLN A 20 -10.60 -10.94 0.92
CA GLN A 20 -11.03 -10.21 -0.28
C GLN A 20 -9.84 -9.76 -1.13
N ILE A 21 -8.76 -9.28 -0.50
CA ILE A 21 -7.53 -8.92 -1.21
C ILE A 21 -6.96 -10.16 -1.91
N ALA A 22 -6.90 -11.30 -1.22
CA ALA A 22 -6.40 -12.54 -1.79
C ALA A 22 -7.26 -13.00 -2.98
N ASN A 23 -8.58 -12.90 -2.89
CA ASN A 23 -9.49 -13.24 -3.99
C ASN A 23 -9.26 -12.33 -5.20
N ILE A 24 -9.15 -11.01 -5.01
CA ILE A 24 -8.85 -10.06 -6.09
C ILE A 24 -7.53 -10.41 -6.77
N LEU A 25 -6.49 -10.76 -6.00
CA LEU A 25 -5.18 -11.12 -6.54
C LEU A 25 -5.20 -12.44 -7.32
N ASN A 26 -6.02 -13.40 -6.91
CA ASN A 26 -6.17 -14.68 -7.59
C ASN A 26 -6.99 -14.60 -8.90
N ASP A 27 -7.88 -13.61 -9.00
CA ASP A 27 -8.75 -13.39 -10.15
C ASP A 27 -8.14 -12.49 -11.24
N PHE A 28 -6.86 -12.10 -11.09
CA PHE A 28 -6.20 -11.27 -12.09
C PHE A 28 -6.09 -11.98 -13.45
N LEU A 29 -6.66 -11.32 -14.45
CA LEU A 29 -6.49 -11.70 -15.85
C LEU A 29 -5.42 -10.80 -16.47
N SER A 30 -4.47 -11.40 -17.18
CA SER A 30 -3.48 -10.63 -17.93
C SER A 30 -4.12 -10.05 -19.18
N GLN A 31 -4.25 -8.74 -19.23
CA GLN A 31 -4.83 -8.00 -20.37
C GLN A 31 -3.95 -6.80 -20.73
N LYS A 32 -4.01 -6.36 -21.99
CA LYS A 32 -3.40 -5.11 -22.40
C LYS A 32 -4.21 -3.96 -21.85
N LEU A 33 -3.54 -3.04 -21.14
CA LEU A 33 -4.18 -1.93 -20.46
C LEU A 33 -3.47 -0.62 -20.84
N THR A 34 -4.26 0.40 -21.18
CA THR A 34 -3.81 1.79 -21.21
C THR A 34 -4.30 2.46 -19.93
N LEU A 35 -3.39 2.58 -18.96
CA LEU A 35 -3.70 3.16 -17.65
C LEU A 35 -3.42 4.66 -17.66
N LYS A 36 -4.45 5.45 -17.30
CA LYS A 36 -4.34 6.87 -16.97
C LYS A 36 -4.53 7.02 -15.46
N MET A 37 -3.49 7.40 -14.76
CA MET A 37 -3.46 7.49 -13.30
C MET A 37 -2.89 8.85 -12.90
N PRO A 38 -3.43 9.52 -11.87
CA PRO A 38 -2.87 10.78 -11.39
C PRO A 38 -1.47 10.55 -10.81
N LYS A 39 -0.62 11.57 -10.93
CA LYS A 39 0.59 11.66 -10.12
C LYS A 39 0.21 12.05 -8.70
N PHE A 40 0.91 11.51 -7.73
CA PHE A 40 0.73 11.93 -6.36
C PHE A 40 2.03 11.78 -5.56
N ASP A 41 2.17 12.65 -4.59
CA ASP A 41 3.25 12.67 -3.62
C ASP A 41 2.64 13.01 -2.27
N TYR A 42 2.78 12.11 -1.31
CA TYR A 42 2.36 12.41 0.05
C TYR A 42 3.15 11.61 1.09
N GLU A 43 3.12 12.12 2.30
CA GLU A 43 3.64 11.40 3.46
C GLU A 43 2.53 11.20 4.50
N SER A 44 2.64 10.11 5.23
CA SER A 44 1.77 9.79 6.35
C SER A 44 2.61 9.50 7.58
N THR A 45 2.22 10.07 8.71
CA THR A 45 2.81 9.77 10.01
C THR A 45 1.72 9.35 10.96
N ILE A 46 1.90 8.19 11.59
CA ILE A 46 0.98 7.66 12.59
C ILE A 46 1.73 7.38 13.90
N ASN A 47 1.07 7.59 15.03
CA ASN A 47 1.48 7.01 16.30
C ASN A 47 0.84 5.62 16.41
N ALA A 48 1.65 4.58 16.48
CA ALA A 48 1.19 3.20 16.44
C ALA A 48 0.96 2.59 17.84
N ASN A 49 1.07 3.36 18.93
CA ASN A 49 0.97 2.83 20.29
C ASN A 49 -0.34 2.06 20.51
N ASP A 50 -1.48 2.68 20.23
CA ASP A 50 -2.79 2.04 20.47
C ASP A 50 -2.98 0.80 19.59
N THR A 51 -2.53 0.85 18.35
CA THR A 51 -2.60 -0.28 17.42
C THR A 51 -1.74 -1.44 17.89
N LEU A 52 -0.50 -1.18 18.32
CA LEU A 52 0.41 -2.20 18.82
C LEU A 52 -0.06 -2.78 20.16
N ALA A 53 -0.63 -1.96 21.03
CA ALA A 53 -1.25 -2.42 22.27
C ALA A 53 -2.43 -3.37 21.98
N ALA A 54 -3.29 -3.03 21.04
CA ALA A 54 -4.42 -3.87 20.63
C ALA A 54 -3.96 -5.19 19.97
N LEU A 55 -2.78 -5.20 19.32
CA LEU A 55 -2.14 -6.40 18.77
C LEU A 55 -1.38 -7.23 19.81
N GLY A 56 -1.40 -6.84 21.08
CA GLY A 56 -0.84 -7.60 22.20
C GLY A 56 0.51 -7.07 22.72
N MET A 57 1.02 -5.92 22.23
CA MET A 57 2.26 -5.32 22.69
C MET A 57 2.04 -4.31 23.83
N SER A 58 1.10 -4.58 24.74
CA SER A 58 0.73 -3.66 25.83
C SER A 58 1.85 -3.49 26.87
N ASP A 59 2.55 -4.57 27.23
CA ASP A 59 3.51 -4.56 28.31
C ASP A 59 4.74 -3.69 27.99
N ALA A 60 5.22 -3.73 26.76
CA ALA A 60 6.35 -2.91 26.31
C ALA A 60 6.08 -1.40 26.36
N LEU A 61 4.80 -1.00 26.24
CA LEU A 61 4.33 0.38 26.29
C LEU A 61 4.01 0.85 27.74
N ASN A 62 3.99 -0.08 28.70
CA ASN A 62 3.65 0.22 30.10
C ASN A 62 4.93 0.35 30.95
N PRO A 63 5.18 1.52 31.59
CA PRO A 63 6.38 1.75 32.38
C PRO A 63 6.52 0.79 33.58
N GLU A 64 5.40 0.20 34.05
CA GLU A 64 5.43 -0.73 35.18
C GLU A 64 5.70 -2.18 34.77
N LEU A 65 5.30 -2.56 33.52
CA LEU A 65 5.36 -3.94 33.04
C LEU A 65 6.51 -4.19 32.06
N ALA A 66 7.01 -3.13 31.40
CA ALA A 66 8.06 -3.27 30.40
C ALA A 66 9.35 -3.88 30.99
N ASP A 67 9.91 -4.85 30.28
CA ASP A 67 11.20 -5.47 30.60
C ASP A 67 12.16 -5.34 29.40
N PHE A 68 13.03 -4.35 29.48
CA PHE A 68 14.14 -4.10 28.57
C PHE A 68 15.51 -4.30 29.25
N SER A 69 15.57 -5.16 30.26
CA SER A 69 16.81 -5.47 30.99
C SER A 69 17.93 -6.01 30.11
N GLY A 70 17.58 -6.61 28.96
CA GLY A 70 18.55 -6.98 27.92
C GLY A 70 19.27 -5.82 27.24
N ILE A 71 18.77 -4.58 27.38
CA ILE A 71 19.42 -3.36 26.87
C ILE A 71 20.23 -2.70 27.96
N THR A 72 19.64 -2.52 29.15
CA THR A 72 20.31 -1.93 30.33
C THR A 72 19.64 -2.41 31.61
N GLU A 73 20.46 -2.62 32.64
CA GLU A 73 19.99 -2.93 33.99
C GLU A 73 20.03 -1.69 34.94
N VAL A 74 20.55 -0.56 34.45
CA VAL A 74 20.74 0.65 35.26
C VAL A 74 19.44 1.45 35.39
N GLU A 75 18.65 1.47 34.33
CA GLU A 75 17.39 2.23 34.25
C GLU A 75 16.26 1.34 33.71
N LYS A 76 15.07 1.54 34.26
CA LYS A 76 13.88 0.86 33.74
C LYS A 76 13.38 1.58 32.48
N LEU A 77 13.46 0.88 31.36
CA LEU A 77 13.05 1.41 30.07
C LEU A 77 11.65 0.91 29.70
N TYR A 78 10.91 1.74 28.99
CA TYR A 78 9.68 1.39 28.31
C TYR A 78 9.58 2.16 26.97
N ILE A 79 8.71 1.73 26.07
CA ILE A 79 8.46 2.43 24.82
C ILE A 79 7.42 3.53 25.06
N SER A 80 7.82 4.79 24.98
CA SER A 80 6.90 5.94 25.12
C SER A 80 6.06 6.15 23.86
N ASP A 81 6.71 6.11 22.69
CA ASP A 81 6.09 6.39 21.41
C ASP A 81 6.67 5.49 20.31
N VAL A 82 5.77 5.03 19.42
CA VAL A 82 6.12 4.36 18.18
C VAL A 82 5.61 5.18 17.02
N LEU A 83 6.49 5.94 16.41
CA LEU A 83 6.14 6.78 15.26
C LEU A 83 6.49 6.05 13.97
N HIS A 84 5.47 5.80 13.16
CA HIS A 84 5.64 5.24 11.83
C HIS A 84 5.42 6.31 10.78
N LYS A 85 6.41 6.52 9.91
CA LYS A 85 6.36 7.47 8.81
C LYS A 85 6.54 6.72 7.50
N ALA A 86 5.64 6.96 6.56
CA ALA A 86 5.71 6.44 5.19
C ALA A 86 5.58 7.58 4.19
N THR A 87 6.36 7.52 3.13
CA THR A 87 6.29 8.44 1.99
C THR A 87 6.06 7.64 0.72
N ILE A 88 5.33 8.20 -0.23
CA ILE A 88 5.12 7.62 -1.54
C ILE A 88 5.08 8.73 -2.58
N THR A 89 5.85 8.53 -3.65
CA THR A 89 5.84 9.38 -4.84
C THR A 89 5.54 8.51 -6.05
N VAL A 90 4.56 8.90 -6.84
CA VAL A 90 4.16 8.20 -8.08
C VAL A 90 4.12 9.20 -9.22
N ASP A 91 4.92 8.96 -10.24
CA ASP A 91 5.01 9.78 -11.46
C ASP A 91 5.17 8.89 -12.71
N GLU A 92 5.50 9.48 -13.86
CA GLU A 92 5.67 8.75 -15.12
C GLU A 92 6.95 7.91 -15.16
N GLU A 93 7.94 8.18 -14.32
CA GLU A 93 9.19 7.43 -14.23
C GLU A 93 9.02 6.18 -13.36
N GLY A 94 7.92 6.07 -12.67
CA GLY A 94 7.54 4.95 -11.80
C GLY A 94 7.54 5.33 -10.31
N THR A 95 7.53 4.32 -9.45
CA THR A 95 7.73 4.48 -8.01
C THR A 95 9.23 4.35 -7.78
N GLU A 96 9.89 5.43 -7.45
CA GLU A 96 11.34 5.60 -7.32
C GLU A 96 12.19 4.31 -7.36
N ALA A 97 12.64 3.90 -8.54
CA ALA A 97 13.88 3.23 -8.86
C ALA A 97 13.87 2.59 -10.25
N ALA A 98 14.81 3.01 -11.04
CA ALA A 98 15.25 2.44 -12.33
C ALA A 98 14.43 2.87 -13.55
N ALA A 99 15.03 3.84 -14.27
CA ALA A 99 14.76 4.10 -15.67
C ALA A 99 14.76 2.79 -16.48
N ALA A 100 13.59 2.23 -16.71
CA ALA A 100 13.40 1.22 -17.71
C ALA A 100 13.19 1.95 -19.03
N THR A 101 14.21 1.95 -19.90
CA THR A 101 14.07 2.36 -21.29
C THR A 101 13.02 1.45 -21.93
N ALA A 102 11.80 1.93 -22.03
CA ALA A 102 10.75 1.23 -22.77
C ALA A 102 11.13 1.25 -24.24
N ILE A 103 11.67 0.15 -24.75
CA ILE A 103 11.80 -0.08 -26.18
C ILE A 103 10.38 -0.31 -26.69
N VAL A 104 9.80 0.73 -27.29
CA VAL A 104 8.55 0.62 -28.03
C VAL A 104 8.83 -0.16 -29.29
N MET A 105 8.73 -1.47 -29.25
CA MET A 105 8.61 -2.29 -30.46
C MET A 105 7.22 -2.08 -31.04
N ARG A 106 7.11 -1.32 -32.11
CA ARG A 106 5.89 -1.28 -32.92
C ARG A 106 5.82 -2.61 -33.67
N ALA A 107 4.90 -3.47 -33.23
CA ALA A 107 4.50 -4.62 -34.03
C ALA A 107 3.81 -4.12 -35.31
N THR A 108 4.22 -4.65 -36.45
CA THR A 108 3.62 -4.35 -37.76
C THR A 108 2.39 -5.20 -38.04
N SER A 109 1.89 -5.95 -37.06
CA SER A 109 0.65 -6.72 -37.16
C SER A 109 -0.45 -6.04 -36.34
N ILE A 110 -1.61 -5.91 -36.92
CA ILE A 110 -2.84 -5.48 -36.24
C ILE A 110 -3.13 -6.57 -35.20
N ASP A 111 -2.93 -6.24 -33.92
CA ASP A 111 -3.30 -7.11 -32.81
C ASP A 111 -4.83 -6.98 -32.64
N PRO A 112 -5.58 -8.07 -32.64
CA PRO A 112 -7.05 -8.01 -32.61
C PRO A 112 -7.61 -7.55 -31.26
N ASP A 113 -6.79 -7.44 -30.22
CA ASP A 113 -7.21 -6.99 -28.90
C ASP A 113 -6.82 -5.53 -28.69
N GLU A 114 -7.77 -4.62 -28.84
CA GLU A 114 -7.59 -3.23 -28.39
C GLU A 114 -7.32 -3.19 -26.89
N PRO A 115 -6.32 -2.41 -26.41
CA PRO A 115 -6.06 -2.28 -24.99
C PRO A 115 -7.27 -1.64 -24.29
N ILE A 116 -7.62 -2.17 -23.13
CA ILE A 116 -8.66 -1.57 -22.29
C ILE A 116 -8.13 -0.25 -21.74
N GLU A 117 -8.86 0.84 -22.01
CA GLU A 117 -8.54 2.13 -21.38
C GLU A 117 -9.12 2.18 -19.96
N LEU A 118 -8.26 2.38 -18.97
CA LEU A 118 -8.65 2.60 -17.58
C LEU A 118 -8.16 3.98 -17.13
N THR A 119 -9.10 4.84 -16.75
CA THR A 119 -8.79 6.13 -16.14
C THR A 119 -9.13 6.08 -14.66
N ILE A 120 -8.15 6.41 -13.81
CA ILE A 120 -8.33 6.54 -12.37
C ILE A 120 -8.52 8.02 -12.06
N ASP A 121 -9.78 8.43 -11.96
CA ASP A 121 -10.22 9.82 -11.75
C ASP A 121 -11.08 9.99 -10.48
N ARG A 122 -11.06 9.00 -9.61
CA ARG A 122 -11.86 8.94 -8.39
C ARG A 122 -11.08 8.23 -7.27
N PRO A 123 -11.54 8.30 -6.00
CA PRO A 123 -10.85 7.69 -4.89
C PRO A 123 -10.50 6.22 -5.13
N PHE A 124 -9.28 5.84 -4.75
CA PHE A 124 -8.78 4.47 -4.93
C PHE A 124 -7.88 4.04 -3.77
N LEU A 125 -7.75 2.72 -3.63
CA LEU A 125 -6.81 2.07 -2.73
C LEU A 125 -5.63 1.51 -3.53
N TYR A 126 -4.45 1.53 -2.94
CA TYR A 126 -3.29 0.89 -3.55
C TYR A 126 -2.56 -0.01 -2.56
N PHE A 127 -1.90 -1.03 -3.12
CA PHE A 127 -1.07 -1.98 -2.38
C PHE A 127 0.23 -2.20 -3.15
N ILE A 128 1.34 -2.23 -2.43
CA ILE A 128 2.63 -2.65 -2.96
C ILE A 128 2.92 -4.03 -2.36
N GLN A 129 2.98 -5.03 -3.21
CA GLN A 129 3.14 -6.42 -2.82
C GLN A 129 4.48 -6.98 -3.30
N HIS A 130 5.14 -7.73 -2.43
CA HIS A 130 6.28 -8.55 -2.82
C HIS A 130 5.76 -9.85 -3.41
N VAL A 131 5.75 -9.94 -4.75
CA VAL A 131 5.13 -11.04 -5.50
C VAL A 131 5.63 -12.44 -5.06
N PRO A 132 6.95 -12.68 -4.86
CA PRO A 132 7.43 -14.03 -4.49
C PRO A 132 6.91 -14.55 -3.15
N THR A 133 6.62 -13.66 -2.19
CA THR A 133 6.13 -14.06 -0.85
C THR A 133 4.65 -13.77 -0.63
N GLY A 134 4.01 -13.02 -1.53
CA GLY A 134 2.64 -12.54 -1.36
C GLY A 134 2.47 -11.47 -0.28
N SER A 135 3.56 -11.01 0.36
CA SER A 135 3.50 -10.04 1.45
C SER A 135 3.15 -8.66 0.93
N ILE A 136 2.19 -7.98 1.58
CA ILE A 136 1.92 -6.57 1.35
C ILE A 136 2.96 -5.76 2.12
N LEU A 137 3.74 -4.94 1.41
CA LEU A 137 4.77 -4.08 1.99
C LEU A 137 4.23 -2.70 2.35
N PHE A 138 3.37 -2.16 1.49
CA PHE A 138 2.72 -0.86 1.69
C PHE A 138 1.26 -0.94 1.26
N MET A 139 0.44 -0.18 1.93
CA MET A 139 -0.95 0.07 1.55
C MET A 139 -1.32 1.51 1.81
N GLY A 140 -2.21 2.04 1.01
CA GLY A 140 -2.69 3.40 1.19
C GLY A 140 -3.91 3.71 0.35
N ARG A 141 -4.39 4.95 0.51
CA ARG A 141 -5.55 5.46 -0.20
C ARG A 141 -5.27 6.84 -0.76
N VAL A 142 -5.83 7.11 -1.94
CA VAL A 142 -5.87 8.44 -2.54
C VAL A 142 -7.35 8.83 -2.66
N VAL A 143 -7.76 9.85 -1.91
CA VAL A 143 -9.18 10.25 -1.83
C VAL A 143 -9.51 11.46 -2.71
N GLN A 144 -8.49 12.16 -3.18
CA GLN A 144 -8.58 13.28 -4.13
C GLN A 144 -7.47 13.12 -5.17
N PRO A 145 -7.71 12.27 -6.17
CA PRO A 145 -6.75 12.04 -7.25
C PRO A 145 -6.66 13.22 -8.23
#